data_b5a77e75129e80c36f486f4c8e940973
#
_entry.id   b5a77e75129e80c36f486f4c8e940973
#
_cell.length_a   1.000
_cell.length_b   1.000
_cell.length_c   1.000
_cell.angle_alpha   90.00
_cell.angle_beta   90.00
_cell.angle_gamma   90.00
#
_symmetry.space_group_name_H-M   'P 1'
#
loop_
_entity.id
_entity.type
_entity.pdbx_description
1 polymer ?
#
loop_
_entity_poly.entity_id
_entity_poly.type
_entity_poly.pdbx_seq_one_letter_code
_entity_poly.pdbx_strand_id
1 'polypeptide(L)'
;NHTITKYIKDAHFYDSTASIEDINYNPDRKLNRSQMEELATNNYIERGLNIIFVGASGCGKTWLSNALGVHACRNRKTVLYIRLPELFSKFEEKRIQGKYNEYLKRLGKYDLLIIDEFLLKPTNESERSDLLELMEIRCNKKSTIFCSQYSFDGWHQLLDGGPIADAILDRIINSSY
;
A
#
# COMPACT_ATOMS: atom_id res chain seq x y z
N ASN A 1 11.02 4.50 22.11
CA ASN A 1 9.92 3.83 22.81
C ASN A 1 9.81 2.38 22.32
N HIS A 2 9.61 1.47 23.26
CA HIS A 2 9.54 0.05 23.01
C HIS A 2 8.42 -0.35 22.03
N THR A 3 7.26 0.27 22.17
CA THR A 3 6.11 0.04 21.28
C THR A 3 6.41 0.46 19.84
N ILE A 4 7.04 1.62 19.67
CA ILE A 4 7.39 2.15 18.36
C ILE A 4 8.42 1.23 17.68
N THR A 5 9.44 0.78 18.42
CA THR A 5 10.44 -0.14 17.91
C THR A 5 9.80 -1.44 17.42
N LYS A 6 8.84 -1.97 18.18
CA LYS A 6 8.12 -3.17 17.78
C LYS A 6 7.30 -2.95 16.53
N TYR A 7 6.60 -1.84 16.42
CA TYR A 7 5.78 -1.52 15.23
C TYR A 7 6.64 -1.42 13.98
N ILE A 8 7.80 -0.79 14.08
CA ILE A 8 8.74 -0.69 12.94
C ILE A 8 9.24 -2.06 12.53
N LYS A 9 9.61 -2.90 13.49
CA LYS A 9 10.06 -4.26 13.23
C LYS A 9 8.96 -5.10 12.56
N ASP A 10 7.74 -5.05 13.09
CA ASP A 10 6.64 -5.86 12.62
C ASP A 10 6.11 -5.40 11.26
N ALA A 11 6.48 -4.21 10.81
CA ALA A 11 6.06 -3.68 9.51
C ALA A 11 6.83 -4.30 8.35
N HIS A 12 8.02 -4.85 8.61
CA HIS A 12 8.85 -5.49 7.58
C HIS A 12 9.25 -4.56 6.43
N PHE A 13 9.59 -3.31 6.75
CA PHE A 13 10.00 -2.31 5.75
C PHE A 13 11.19 -2.80 4.91
N TYR A 14 11.20 -2.39 3.65
CA TYR A 14 12.37 -2.55 2.80
C TYR A 14 13.55 -1.75 3.35
N ASP A 15 13.28 -0.53 3.82
CA ASP A 15 14.26 0.34 4.45
C ASP A 15 13.65 1.00 5.68
N SER A 16 13.95 0.45 6.86
CA SER A 16 13.43 0.97 8.12
C SER A 16 14.13 2.24 8.58
N THR A 17 15.18 2.67 7.88
CA THR A 17 15.89 3.93 8.18
C THR A 17 15.34 5.11 7.38
N ALA A 18 14.41 4.88 6.45
CA ALA A 18 13.81 5.94 5.67
C ALA A 18 13.10 6.95 6.58
N SER A 19 13.28 8.23 6.30
CA SER A 19 12.73 9.29 7.14
C SER A 19 12.17 10.41 6.28
N ILE A 20 11.00 10.93 6.65
CA ILE A 20 10.36 12.02 5.91
C ILE A 20 11.20 13.31 5.96
N GLU A 21 12.03 13.48 6.98
CA GLU A 21 12.92 14.62 7.11
C GLU A 21 14.03 14.62 6.04
N ASP A 22 14.32 13.45 5.48
CA ASP A 22 15.38 13.26 4.49
C ASP A 22 14.86 13.33 3.06
N ILE A 23 13.61 13.72 2.84
CA ILE A 23 13.04 13.82 1.50
C ILE A 23 13.75 14.90 0.70
N ASN A 24 14.23 14.52 -0.48
CA ASN A 24 14.88 15.44 -1.39
C ASN A 24 13.83 16.06 -2.33
N TYR A 25 13.61 17.37 -2.20
CA TYR A 25 12.66 18.13 -3.01
C TYR A 25 13.29 18.74 -4.25
N ASN A 26 14.34 18.13 -4.78
CA ASN A 26 14.95 18.56 -6.04
C ASN A 26 13.86 18.65 -7.12
N PRO A 27 13.80 19.75 -7.90
CA PRO A 27 12.80 19.92 -8.97
C PRO A 27 12.73 18.77 -9.96
N ASP A 28 13.85 18.09 -10.20
CA ASP A 28 13.90 16.96 -11.13
C ASP A 28 13.08 15.75 -10.65
N ARG A 29 12.77 15.68 -9.37
CA ARG A 29 11.99 14.57 -8.79
C ARG A 29 10.48 14.80 -8.87
N LYS A 30 10.05 16.00 -9.22
CA LYS A 30 8.63 16.35 -9.34
C LYS A 30 7.80 16.05 -8.08
N LEU A 31 8.44 16.10 -6.91
CA LEU A 31 7.74 15.93 -5.65
C LEU A 31 7.14 17.26 -5.21
N ASN A 32 5.88 17.21 -4.77
CA ASN A 32 5.19 18.37 -4.25
C ASN A 32 5.39 18.43 -2.74
N ARG A 33 6.15 19.45 -2.28
CA ARG A 33 6.44 19.62 -0.85
C ARG A 33 5.16 19.76 -0.01
N SER A 34 4.19 20.53 -0.51
CA SER A 34 2.92 20.73 0.22
C SER A 34 2.17 19.42 0.41
N GLN A 35 2.13 18.57 -0.62
CA GLN A 35 1.50 17.26 -0.51
C GLN A 35 2.23 16.38 0.50
N MET A 36 3.56 16.38 0.47
CA MET A 36 4.34 15.55 1.40
C MET A 36 4.17 16.05 2.84
N GLU A 37 4.11 17.36 3.06
CA GLU A 37 3.87 17.91 4.38
C GLU A 37 2.48 17.55 4.88
N GLU A 38 1.47 17.57 4.00
CA GLU A 38 0.11 17.13 4.33
C GLU A 38 0.11 15.65 4.73
N LEU A 39 0.79 14.79 3.95
CA LEU A 39 0.89 13.36 4.26
C LEU A 39 1.63 13.13 5.58
N ALA A 40 2.59 13.96 5.91
CA ALA A 40 3.33 13.85 7.17
C ALA A 40 2.47 14.09 8.40
N THR A 41 1.28 14.69 8.26
CA THR A 41 0.34 14.85 9.37
C THR A 41 -0.36 13.55 9.75
N ASN A 42 -0.27 12.50 8.92
CA ASN A 42 -1.00 11.24 9.07
C ASN A 42 -2.52 11.39 8.97
N ASN A 43 -3.01 12.54 8.51
CA ASN A 43 -4.45 12.79 8.39
C ASN A 43 -5.10 11.82 7.40
N TYR A 44 -4.38 11.42 6.34
CA TYR A 44 -4.89 10.45 5.38
C TYR A 44 -5.21 9.11 6.05
N ILE A 45 -4.43 8.70 7.06
CA ILE A 45 -4.66 7.47 7.80
C ILE A 45 -5.95 7.58 8.62
N GLU A 46 -6.13 8.70 9.32
CA GLU A 46 -7.35 8.94 10.11
C GLU A 46 -8.61 8.95 9.24
N ARG A 47 -8.48 9.44 8.00
CA ARG A 47 -9.61 9.53 7.06
C ARG A 47 -9.80 8.28 6.21
N GLY A 48 -8.93 7.28 6.35
CA GLY A 48 -9.01 6.07 5.54
C GLY A 48 -8.78 6.30 4.06
N LEU A 49 -7.93 7.27 3.71
CA LEU A 49 -7.63 7.60 2.31
C LEU A 49 -6.40 6.85 1.81
N ASN A 50 -6.45 6.42 0.56
CA ASN A 50 -5.34 5.74 -0.09
C ASN A 50 -4.38 6.74 -0.75
N ILE A 51 -3.14 6.32 -0.92
CA ILE A 51 -2.12 7.08 -1.65
C ILE A 51 -1.60 6.22 -2.79
N ILE A 52 -1.40 6.83 -3.94
CA ILE A 52 -0.89 6.14 -5.11
C ILE A 52 0.36 6.86 -5.60
N PHE A 53 1.50 6.15 -5.57
CA PHE A 53 2.74 6.62 -6.16
C PHE A 53 2.93 5.93 -7.50
N VAL A 54 2.95 6.70 -8.57
CA VAL A 54 3.13 6.19 -9.92
C VAL A 54 4.44 6.74 -10.50
N GLY A 55 5.18 5.90 -11.17
CA GLY A 55 6.39 6.34 -11.84
C GLY A 55 7.23 5.16 -12.30
N ALA A 56 8.21 5.46 -13.15
CA ALA A 56 9.13 4.45 -13.67
C ALA A 56 9.86 3.72 -12.55
N SER A 57 10.35 2.54 -12.87
CA SER A 57 11.14 1.73 -11.95
C SER A 57 12.31 2.53 -11.39
N GLY A 58 12.47 2.47 -10.09
CA GLY A 58 13.50 3.18 -9.36
C GLY A 58 13.20 3.14 -7.88
N CYS A 59 14.15 3.47 -7.06
CA CYS A 59 14.03 3.34 -5.61
C CYS A 59 13.19 4.42 -4.93
N GLY A 60 12.80 5.47 -5.67
CA GLY A 60 12.12 6.62 -5.06
C GLY A 60 10.78 6.31 -4.45
N LYS A 61 9.92 5.55 -5.15
CA LYS A 61 8.57 5.21 -4.65
C LYS A 61 8.65 4.34 -3.41
N THR A 62 9.48 3.30 -3.44
CA THR A 62 9.68 2.40 -2.31
C THR A 62 10.19 3.18 -1.11
N TRP A 63 11.20 4.00 -1.30
CA TRP A 63 11.78 4.78 -0.21
C TRP A 63 10.76 5.74 0.40
N LEU A 64 9.99 6.46 -0.44
CA LEU A 64 8.96 7.39 0.03
C LEU A 64 7.88 6.68 0.83
N SER A 65 7.41 5.54 0.33
CA SER A 65 6.37 4.78 1.04
C SER A 65 6.90 4.27 2.38
N ASN A 66 8.14 3.84 2.43
CA ASN A 66 8.76 3.39 3.69
C ASN A 66 8.96 4.56 4.66
N ALA A 67 9.35 5.74 4.17
CA ALA A 67 9.47 6.91 5.02
C ALA A 67 8.13 7.29 5.66
N LEU A 68 7.06 7.26 4.89
CA LEU A 68 5.71 7.51 5.42
C LEU A 68 5.30 6.41 6.42
N GLY A 69 5.63 5.18 6.12
CA GLY A 69 5.33 4.06 7.02
C GLY A 69 6.07 4.14 8.34
N VAL A 70 7.36 4.44 8.32
CA VAL A 70 8.15 4.63 9.53
C VAL A 70 7.59 5.79 10.36
N HIS A 71 7.23 6.88 9.69
CA HIS A 71 6.62 8.03 10.36
C HIS A 71 5.29 7.64 11.02
N ALA A 72 4.47 6.85 10.34
CA ALA A 72 3.22 6.35 10.92
C ALA A 72 3.48 5.49 12.17
N CYS A 73 4.48 4.61 12.12
CA CYS A 73 4.86 3.80 13.27
C CYS A 73 5.28 4.67 14.46
N ARG A 74 6.01 5.76 14.20
CA ARG A 74 6.42 6.70 15.26
C ARG A 74 5.23 7.40 15.90
N ASN A 75 4.11 7.46 15.18
CA ASN A 75 2.85 7.99 15.70
C ASN A 75 1.90 6.87 16.14
N ARG A 76 2.47 5.69 16.45
CA ARG A 76 1.79 4.53 17.03
C ARG A 76 0.70 3.94 16.14
N LYS A 77 0.88 4.02 14.82
CA LYS A 77 0.03 3.34 13.84
C LYS A 77 0.66 2.01 13.47
N THR A 78 -0.17 1.00 13.27
CA THR A 78 0.30 -0.30 12.81
C THR A 78 0.45 -0.27 11.30
N VAL A 79 1.57 -0.76 10.80
CA VAL A 79 1.92 -0.70 9.38
C VAL A 79 2.43 -2.06 8.92
N LEU A 80 2.06 -2.43 7.70
CA LEU A 80 2.70 -3.56 7.01
C LEU A 80 3.16 -3.09 5.64
N TYR A 81 4.42 -3.37 5.32
CA TYR A 81 4.97 -3.21 3.98
C TYR A 81 5.07 -4.59 3.34
N ILE A 82 4.54 -4.74 2.13
CA ILE A 82 4.61 -6.00 1.40
C ILE A 82 4.62 -5.73 -0.10
N ARG A 83 5.37 -6.53 -0.84
CA ARG A 83 5.35 -6.48 -2.30
C ARG A 83 4.17 -7.31 -2.79
N LEU A 84 3.53 -6.88 -3.88
CA LEU A 84 2.34 -7.58 -4.38
C LEU A 84 2.59 -9.06 -4.69
N PRO A 85 3.69 -9.45 -5.34
CA PRO A 85 3.94 -10.89 -5.57
C PRO A 85 3.99 -11.69 -4.27
N GLU A 86 4.58 -11.12 -3.23
CA GLU A 86 4.64 -11.76 -1.91
C GLU A 86 3.25 -11.86 -1.28
N LEU A 87 2.44 -10.80 -1.44
CA LEU A 87 1.07 -10.81 -0.93
C LEU A 87 0.25 -11.92 -1.58
N PHE A 88 0.35 -12.08 -2.90
CA PHE A 88 -0.33 -13.16 -3.61
C PHE A 88 0.14 -14.53 -3.12
N SER A 89 1.44 -14.70 -2.90
CA SER A 89 1.97 -15.95 -2.36
C SER A 89 1.45 -16.24 -0.97
N LYS A 90 1.34 -15.21 -0.14
CA LYS A 90 0.78 -15.36 1.23
C LYS A 90 -0.69 -15.76 1.19
N PHE A 91 -1.49 -15.18 0.32
CA PHE A 91 -2.88 -15.57 0.18
C PHE A 91 -3.00 -17.05 -0.20
N GLU A 92 -2.19 -17.50 -1.15
CA GLU A 92 -2.19 -18.89 -1.60
C GLU A 92 -1.77 -19.83 -0.47
N GLU A 93 -0.69 -19.48 0.23
CA GLU A 93 -0.23 -20.25 1.40
C GLU A 93 -1.32 -20.36 2.46
N LYS A 94 -1.98 -19.26 2.77
CA LYS A 94 -3.03 -19.25 3.79
C LYS A 94 -4.28 -20.03 3.35
N ARG A 95 -4.57 -19.99 2.06
CA ARG A 95 -5.69 -20.79 1.51
C ARG A 95 -5.40 -22.28 1.69
N ILE A 96 -4.21 -22.73 1.38
CA ILE A 96 -3.79 -24.12 1.55
C ILE A 96 -3.87 -24.53 3.03
N GLN A 97 -3.50 -23.63 3.94
CA GLN A 97 -3.53 -23.90 5.38
C GLN A 97 -4.93 -23.80 6.01
N GLY A 98 -5.94 -23.40 5.23
CA GLY A 98 -7.28 -23.17 5.76
C GLY A 98 -7.40 -21.91 6.60
N LYS A 99 -6.49 -20.94 6.41
CA LYS A 99 -6.40 -19.71 7.20
C LYS A 99 -6.63 -18.44 6.39
N TYR A 100 -7.24 -18.55 5.22
CA TYR A 100 -7.45 -17.42 4.32
C TYR A 100 -8.22 -16.27 4.99
N ASN A 101 -9.38 -16.58 5.57
CA ASN A 101 -10.21 -15.54 6.18
C ASN A 101 -9.55 -14.89 7.39
N GLU A 102 -8.80 -15.66 8.17
CA GLU A 102 -8.05 -15.15 9.30
C GLU A 102 -6.98 -14.16 8.84
N TYR A 103 -6.26 -14.50 7.78
CA TYR A 103 -5.23 -13.63 7.20
C TYR A 103 -5.84 -12.36 6.62
N LEU A 104 -6.97 -12.49 5.91
CA LEU A 104 -7.67 -11.35 5.34
C LEU A 104 -8.10 -10.37 6.44
N LYS A 105 -8.66 -10.88 7.53
CA LYS A 105 -9.02 -10.04 8.68
C LYS A 105 -7.82 -9.33 9.27
N ARG A 106 -6.69 -10.03 9.35
CA ARG A 106 -5.45 -9.45 9.86
C ARG A 106 -4.98 -8.30 9.00
N LEU A 107 -5.02 -8.46 7.67
CA LEU A 107 -4.68 -7.39 6.74
C LEU A 107 -5.63 -6.20 6.87
N GLY A 108 -6.89 -6.46 7.19
CA GLY A 108 -7.89 -5.41 7.39
C GLY A 108 -7.66 -4.57 8.65
N LYS A 109 -6.84 -5.04 9.59
CA LYS A 109 -6.60 -4.34 10.86
C LYS A 109 -5.43 -3.35 10.83
N TYR A 110 -4.52 -3.48 9.88
CA TYR A 110 -3.40 -2.54 9.80
C TYR A 110 -3.92 -1.13 9.50
N ASP A 111 -3.45 -0.17 10.26
CA ASP A 111 -3.78 1.24 10.02
C ASP A 111 -3.28 1.70 8.67
N LEU A 112 -2.12 1.21 8.25
CA LEU A 112 -1.53 1.52 6.96
C LEU A 112 -0.96 0.25 6.35
N LEU A 113 -1.37 -0.04 5.12
CA LEU A 113 -0.85 -1.16 4.33
C LEU A 113 -0.13 -0.59 3.11
N ILE A 114 1.15 -0.92 2.95
CA ILE A 114 1.94 -0.47 1.80
C ILE A 114 2.11 -1.66 0.87
N ILE A 115 1.56 -1.56 -0.34
CA ILE A 115 1.69 -2.60 -1.36
C ILE A 115 2.62 -2.07 -2.44
N ASP A 116 3.84 -2.57 -2.46
CA ASP A 116 4.85 -2.20 -3.42
C ASP A 116 4.80 -3.11 -4.65
N GLU A 117 5.39 -2.65 -5.76
CA GLU A 117 5.37 -3.36 -7.04
C GLU A 117 3.95 -3.74 -7.46
N PHE A 118 3.02 -2.79 -7.26
CA PHE A 118 1.61 -3.04 -7.50
C PHE A 118 1.33 -3.18 -8.99
N LEU A 119 0.85 -4.35 -9.40
CA LEU A 119 0.43 -4.67 -10.76
C LEU A 119 1.53 -4.41 -11.81
N LEU A 120 2.58 -5.22 -11.77
CA LEU A 120 3.66 -5.19 -12.77
C LEU A 120 3.40 -6.13 -13.95
N LYS A 121 2.51 -7.09 -13.79
CA LYS A 121 2.21 -8.11 -14.79
C LYS A 121 0.74 -8.52 -14.70
N PRO A 122 0.22 -9.19 -15.76
CA PRO A 122 -1.16 -9.65 -15.72
C PRO A 122 -1.46 -10.54 -14.52
N THR A 123 -2.69 -10.46 -14.03
CA THR A 123 -3.17 -11.23 -12.89
C THR A 123 -4.03 -12.40 -13.35
N ASN A 124 -4.12 -13.43 -12.51
CA ASN A 124 -5.06 -14.50 -12.72
C ASN A 124 -6.36 -14.26 -11.93
N GLU A 125 -7.34 -15.12 -12.13
CA GLU A 125 -8.66 -14.97 -11.49
C GLU A 125 -8.58 -14.98 -9.97
N SER A 126 -7.80 -15.89 -9.42
CA SER A 126 -7.62 -16.02 -7.96
C SER A 126 -6.99 -14.75 -7.37
N GLU A 127 -5.98 -14.21 -8.04
CA GLU A 127 -5.29 -12.98 -7.62
C GLU A 127 -6.25 -11.79 -7.63
N ARG A 128 -7.08 -11.67 -8.66
CA ARG A 128 -8.06 -10.59 -8.75
C ARG A 128 -9.10 -10.70 -7.65
N SER A 129 -9.55 -11.92 -7.37
CA SER A 129 -10.50 -12.16 -6.28
C SER A 129 -9.90 -11.76 -4.94
N ASP A 130 -8.65 -12.11 -4.69
CA ASP A 130 -7.95 -11.76 -3.45
C ASP A 130 -7.83 -10.24 -3.29
N LEU A 131 -7.49 -9.55 -4.38
CA LEU A 131 -7.41 -8.08 -4.35
C LEU A 131 -8.76 -7.44 -4.08
N LEU A 132 -9.81 -7.93 -4.70
CA LEU A 132 -11.15 -7.39 -4.48
C LEU A 132 -11.57 -7.53 -3.01
N GLU A 133 -11.37 -8.71 -2.43
CA GLU A 133 -11.68 -8.96 -1.02
C GLU A 133 -10.90 -8.02 -0.11
N LEU A 134 -9.61 -7.85 -0.38
CA LEU A 134 -8.75 -6.97 0.42
C LEU A 134 -9.22 -5.52 0.34
N MET A 135 -9.52 -5.04 -0.86
CA MET A 135 -9.96 -3.67 -1.05
C MET A 135 -11.33 -3.43 -0.41
N GLU A 136 -12.22 -4.41 -0.44
CA GLU A 136 -13.52 -4.29 0.22
C GLU A 136 -13.41 -4.09 1.73
N ILE A 137 -12.54 -4.85 2.39
CA ILE A 137 -12.43 -4.75 3.85
C ILE A 137 -11.70 -3.48 4.30
N ARG A 138 -10.89 -2.88 3.43
CA ARG A 138 -10.11 -1.69 3.79
C ARG A 138 -10.68 -0.37 3.27
N CYS A 139 -11.55 -0.41 2.27
CA CYS A 139 -12.11 0.78 1.63
C CYS A 139 -12.79 1.71 2.64
N ASN A 140 -12.39 2.97 2.67
CA ASN A 140 -12.93 4.01 3.56
C ASN A 140 -12.75 3.76 5.06
N LYS A 141 -12.06 2.70 5.43
CA LYS A 141 -11.82 2.34 6.84
C LYS A 141 -10.36 2.48 7.22
N LYS A 142 -9.48 2.01 6.34
CA LYS A 142 -8.04 2.00 6.56
C LYS A 142 -7.35 2.56 5.33
N SER A 143 -6.12 2.99 5.48
CA SER A 143 -5.34 3.62 4.41
C SER A 143 -4.37 2.61 3.78
N THR A 144 -4.31 2.61 2.45
CA THR A 144 -3.39 1.75 1.70
C THR A 144 -2.55 2.63 0.77
N ILE A 145 -1.25 2.37 0.72
CA ILE A 145 -0.32 3.02 -0.22
C ILE A 145 -0.01 2.01 -1.32
N PHE A 146 -0.18 2.44 -2.56
CA PHE A 146 0.14 1.64 -3.74
C PHE A 146 1.33 2.26 -4.45
N CYS A 147 2.38 1.48 -4.67
CA CYS A 147 3.53 1.91 -5.46
C CYS A 147 3.53 1.11 -6.76
N SER A 148 3.41 1.79 -7.89
CA SER A 148 3.25 1.13 -9.19
C SER A 148 4.02 1.86 -10.29
N GLN A 149 4.40 1.12 -11.33
CA GLN A 149 4.97 1.69 -12.55
C GLN A 149 3.89 2.16 -13.52
N TYR A 150 2.67 1.69 -13.36
CA TYR A 150 1.56 1.96 -14.28
C TYR A 150 0.46 2.76 -13.58
N SER A 151 -0.24 3.57 -14.36
CA SER A 151 -1.42 4.29 -13.91
C SER A 151 -2.68 3.43 -14.05
N PHE A 152 -3.84 4.02 -13.82
CA PHE A 152 -5.12 3.31 -13.80
C PHE A 152 -5.43 2.56 -15.10
N ASP A 153 -5.10 3.11 -16.25
CA ASP A 153 -5.35 2.44 -17.53
C ASP A 153 -4.54 1.13 -17.62
N GLY A 154 -3.28 1.18 -17.21
CA GLY A 154 -2.45 -0.01 -17.15
C GLY A 154 -2.99 -1.03 -16.14
N TRP A 155 -3.43 -0.55 -14.99
CA TRP A 155 -4.02 -1.43 -13.96
C TRP A 155 -5.26 -2.16 -14.48
N HIS A 156 -6.12 -1.44 -15.20
CA HIS A 156 -7.35 -2.02 -15.76
C HIS A 156 -7.02 -3.19 -16.69
N GLN A 157 -6.02 -3.01 -17.55
CA GLN A 157 -5.57 -4.08 -18.44
C GLN A 157 -4.96 -5.26 -17.67
N LEU A 158 -4.13 -4.97 -16.68
CA LEU A 158 -3.47 -6.01 -15.88
C LEU A 158 -4.45 -6.77 -14.97
N LEU A 159 -5.60 -6.17 -14.69
CA LEU A 159 -6.71 -6.81 -13.98
C LEU A 159 -7.71 -7.46 -14.94
N ASP A 160 -7.36 -7.61 -16.21
CA ASP A 160 -8.16 -8.29 -17.25
C ASP A 160 -9.47 -7.56 -17.60
N GLY A 161 -9.59 -6.28 -17.26
CA GLY A 161 -10.80 -5.50 -17.57
C GLY A 161 -12.06 -6.07 -16.95
N GLY A 162 -13.20 -5.51 -17.30
CA GLY A 162 -14.51 -6.03 -16.89
C GLY A 162 -14.90 -5.67 -15.46
N PRO A 163 -16.00 -6.28 -14.96
CA PRO A 163 -16.62 -5.87 -13.70
C PRO A 163 -15.74 -5.99 -12.45
N ILE A 164 -14.91 -7.02 -12.37
CA ILE A 164 -14.05 -7.21 -11.21
C ILE A 164 -12.94 -6.16 -11.20
N ALA A 165 -12.32 -5.91 -12.36
CA ALA A 165 -11.33 -4.83 -12.48
C ALA A 165 -11.94 -3.48 -12.11
N ASP A 166 -13.14 -3.20 -12.62
CA ASP A 166 -13.85 -1.96 -12.32
C ASP A 166 -14.13 -1.84 -10.81
N ALA A 167 -14.53 -2.92 -10.17
CA ALA A 167 -14.82 -2.93 -8.74
C ALA A 167 -13.57 -2.68 -7.91
N ILE A 168 -12.46 -3.31 -8.26
CA ILE A 168 -11.18 -3.10 -7.57
C ILE A 168 -10.73 -1.65 -7.69
N LEU A 169 -10.73 -1.13 -8.91
CA LEU A 169 -10.29 0.25 -9.19
C LEU A 169 -11.19 1.28 -8.52
N ASP A 170 -12.49 1.04 -8.52
CA ASP A 170 -13.45 1.92 -7.85
C ASP A 170 -13.11 2.08 -6.37
N ARG A 171 -12.83 0.98 -5.69
CA ARG A 171 -12.49 0.98 -4.27
C ARG A 171 -11.14 1.64 -3.97
N ILE A 172 -10.20 1.54 -4.89
CA ILE A 172 -8.90 2.18 -4.73
C ILE A 172 -9.02 3.70 -4.97
N ILE A 173 -9.64 4.08 -6.09
CA ILE A 173 -9.67 5.47 -6.56
C ILE A 173 -10.60 6.35 -5.72
N ASN A 174 -11.78 5.86 -5.39
CA ASN A 174 -12.77 6.67 -4.66
C ASN A 174 -12.36 6.94 -3.22
N SER A 175 -11.36 6.24 -2.73
CA SER A 175 -10.78 6.46 -1.40
C SER A 175 -9.36 7.02 -1.48
N SER A 176 -8.97 7.60 -2.62
CA SER A 176 -7.58 8.05 -2.82
C SER A 176 -7.39 9.53 -2.55
N TYR A 177 -6.18 9.82 -2.15
CA TYR A 177 -5.67 11.17 -1.92
C TYR A 177 -4.91 11.65 -3.17
#